data_00b9a9c452953fea83037a434419d8d1
#
_entry.id   00b9a9c452953fea83037a434419d8d1
#
_cell.length_a   1.000
_cell.length_b   1.000
_cell.length_c   1.000
_cell.angle_alpha   90.00
_cell.angle_beta   90.00
_cell.angle_gamma   90.00
#
_symmetry.space_group_name_H-M   'P 1'
#
loop_
_entity.id
_entity.type
_entity.pdbx_description
1 polymer ?
#
loop_
_entity_poly.entity_id
_entity_poly.type
_entity_poly.pdbx_seq_one_letter_code
_entity_poly.pdbx_strand_id
1 'polypeptide(L)'
;MELKETGADAGKDGLLIPVDSEVVRAWQVEQCPHRAEIQGIALIPSSSDDGFFLGSVDAYGRFIVTSLNSDIPGSSYTAGPRDAGVGEGWWAGIVFNRNVPSLAAVGRGFAKAVDVYDKDMHVRTLRTLQHPTCLTFLQGPLFDSGTILAVTEGPQLSIWDLRQAERGGCVQRMLGAFTGDSLNAIACSSEGLVAVGGAERVVMVMDPLKWTPRSRWTGCLKYEVTGLSFSAVDPGLIYVHGLDYEVVCAPWNREKTGGSNTPAFSFRGDSRWLGFDKCCDSDLFAGWSEAGTIYAGHVDGNADL
;
A
#
# COMPACT_ATOMS: atom_id res chain seq x y z
N MET A 1 17.48 10.56 -8.87
CA MET A 1 17.34 10.33 -10.32
C MET A 1 16.35 11.35 -10.84
N GLU A 2 16.74 12.19 -11.76
CA GLU A 2 15.90 13.20 -12.37
C GLU A 2 15.17 12.57 -13.56
N LEU A 3 13.85 12.66 -13.61
CA LEU A 3 13.05 12.27 -14.77
C LEU A 3 12.90 13.51 -15.65
N LYS A 4 13.35 13.44 -16.89
CA LYS A 4 13.13 14.51 -17.88
C LYS A 4 12.14 14.04 -18.92
N GLU A 5 11.24 14.94 -19.34
CA GLU A 5 10.53 14.72 -20.58
C GLU A 5 11.54 14.60 -21.71
N THR A 6 11.50 13.50 -22.43
CA THR A 6 12.23 13.40 -23.68
C THR A 6 11.65 14.43 -24.63
N GLY A 7 12.51 15.39 -25.08
CA GLY A 7 12.08 16.54 -25.88
C GLY A 7 11.26 16.17 -27.09
N ALA A 8 10.76 17.14 -27.81
CA ALA A 8 9.73 17.27 -28.85
C ALA A 8 9.30 16.06 -29.72
N ASP A 9 9.94 14.91 -29.58
CA ASP A 9 9.60 13.60 -30.18
C ASP A 9 9.12 12.56 -29.17
N ALA A 10 8.91 12.92 -27.90
CA ALA A 10 8.18 12.05 -26.96
C ALA A 10 6.79 11.81 -27.57
N GLY A 11 6.63 10.60 -28.09
CA GLY A 11 5.37 10.20 -28.72
C GLY A 11 4.20 10.52 -27.81
N LYS A 12 3.03 10.64 -28.36
CA LYS A 12 1.73 11.03 -27.76
C LYS A 12 1.38 10.40 -26.41
N ASP A 13 2.25 9.65 -25.79
CA ASP A 13 1.99 8.82 -24.61
C ASP A 13 2.56 9.38 -23.30
N GLY A 14 3.25 10.52 -23.31
CA GLY A 14 3.78 11.16 -22.08
C GLY A 14 4.73 10.25 -21.28
N LEU A 15 5.47 9.38 -21.94
CA LEU A 15 6.37 8.42 -21.30
C LEU A 15 7.62 9.12 -20.75
N LEU A 16 7.82 9.05 -19.44
CA LEU A 16 9.02 9.54 -18.78
C LEU A 16 10.10 8.44 -18.77
N ILE A 17 11.29 8.75 -19.24
CA ILE A 17 12.42 7.82 -19.26
C ILE A 17 13.49 8.32 -18.28
N PRO A 18 14.06 7.44 -17.43
CA PRO A 18 15.13 7.82 -16.53
C PRO A 18 16.36 8.30 -17.30
N VAL A 19 16.93 9.43 -16.88
CA VAL A 19 18.07 10.05 -17.58
C VAL A 19 19.40 9.76 -16.90
N ASP A 20 19.40 9.61 -15.57
CA ASP A 20 20.59 9.38 -14.78
C ASP A 20 20.54 8.04 -14.04
N SER A 21 21.69 7.37 -13.99
CA SER A 21 21.86 6.15 -13.19
C SER A 21 23.03 6.30 -12.23
N GLU A 22 22.78 6.01 -10.97
CA GLU A 22 23.83 5.88 -9.95
C GLU A 22 23.93 4.44 -9.47
N VAL A 23 25.14 4.00 -9.16
CA VAL A 23 25.34 2.68 -8.56
C VAL A 23 24.99 2.76 -7.07
N VAL A 24 23.87 2.20 -6.70
CA VAL A 24 23.45 2.08 -5.30
C VAL A 24 24.23 0.93 -4.64
N ARG A 25 24.94 1.23 -3.56
CA ARG A 25 25.59 0.19 -2.75
C ARG A 25 24.57 -0.35 -1.75
N ALA A 26 24.26 -1.63 -1.90
CA ALA A 26 23.44 -2.34 -0.92
C ALA A 26 24.27 -2.67 0.34
N TRP A 27 23.70 -2.49 1.52
CA TRP A 27 24.27 -2.97 2.77
C TRP A 27 23.62 -4.30 3.11
N GLN A 28 24.41 -5.31 3.32
CA GLN A 28 23.92 -6.59 3.77
C GLN A 28 23.93 -6.62 5.31
N VAL A 29 22.77 -6.89 5.91
CA VAL A 29 22.68 -7.18 7.35
C VAL A 29 23.21 -8.59 7.57
N GLU A 30 24.18 -8.77 8.48
CA GLU A 30 24.83 -10.05 8.73
C GLU A 30 23.86 -11.15 9.17
N GLN A 31 22.74 -10.79 9.81
CA GLN A 31 21.70 -11.73 10.23
C GLN A 31 20.31 -11.16 9.99
N CYS A 32 19.51 -11.86 9.20
CA CYS A 32 18.09 -11.57 9.13
C CYS A 32 17.41 -12.09 10.41
N PRO A 33 16.71 -11.24 11.17
CA PRO A 33 16.06 -11.66 12.42
C PRO A 33 14.82 -12.53 12.18
N HIS A 34 14.30 -12.60 10.96
CA HIS A 34 13.21 -13.48 10.58
C HIS A 34 13.70 -14.88 10.26
N ARG A 35 12.88 -15.89 10.59
CA ARG A 35 13.15 -17.30 10.31
C ARG A 35 12.48 -17.80 9.04
N ALA A 36 11.61 -16.97 8.46
CA ALA A 36 10.87 -17.24 7.24
C ALA A 36 10.97 -16.03 6.30
N GLU A 37 10.43 -16.19 5.12
CA GLU A 37 10.41 -15.14 4.09
C GLU A 37 9.67 -13.90 4.60
N ILE A 38 10.26 -12.73 4.40
CA ILE A 38 9.61 -11.45 4.68
C ILE A 38 8.56 -11.22 3.59
N GLN A 39 7.31 -11.08 4.00
CA GLN A 39 6.15 -10.90 3.11
C GLN A 39 5.69 -9.43 3.01
N GLY A 40 6.01 -8.62 4.00
CA GLY A 40 5.61 -7.22 4.01
C GLY A 40 6.51 -6.37 4.88
N ILE A 41 6.65 -5.12 4.49
CA ILE A 41 7.36 -4.09 5.24
C ILE A 41 6.50 -2.83 5.30
N ALA A 42 6.62 -2.07 6.37
CA ALA A 42 5.97 -0.78 6.54
C ALA A 42 6.86 0.17 7.32
N LEU A 43 6.83 1.44 6.95
CA LEU A 43 7.54 2.51 7.63
C LEU A 43 6.56 3.40 8.39
N ILE A 44 6.97 3.86 9.57
CA ILE A 44 6.26 4.88 10.33
C ILE A 44 7.24 5.88 10.94
N PRO A 45 6.94 7.19 10.87
CA PRO A 45 7.76 8.19 11.55
C PRO A 45 7.79 7.94 13.06
N SER A 46 8.96 8.16 13.68
CA SER A 46 9.09 8.18 15.14
C SER A 46 8.46 9.44 15.71
N SER A 47 7.73 9.32 16.81
CA SER A 47 7.09 10.45 17.46
C SER A 47 8.06 11.32 18.29
N SER A 48 9.29 10.89 18.50
CA SER A 48 10.24 11.54 19.43
C SER A 48 11.50 12.11 18.79
N ASP A 49 11.84 11.72 17.56
CA ASP A 49 13.05 12.13 16.84
C ASP A 49 12.82 12.09 15.34
N ASP A 50 13.70 12.72 14.55
CA ASP A 50 13.70 12.69 13.07
C ASP A 50 13.97 11.27 12.48
N GLY A 51 13.60 10.22 13.19
CA GLY A 51 13.82 8.84 12.82
C GLY A 51 12.55 8.13 12.32
N PHE A 52 12.74 6.89 11.87
CA PHE A 52 11.66 6.03 11.42
C PHE A 52 11.73 4.67 12.14
N PHE A 53 10.57 4.04 12.30
CA PHE A 53 10.48 2.62 12.62
C PHE A 53 10.15 1.84 11.36
N LEU A 54 10.90 0.77 11.14
CA LEU A 54 10.64 -0.23 10.09
C LEU A 54 9.96 -1.43 10.72
N GLY A 55 8.73 -1.69 10.34
CA GLY A 55 8.05 -2.96 10.62
C GLY A 55 8.28 -3.93 9.48
N SER A 56 8.64 -5.16 9.79
CA SER A 56 8.73 -6.26 8.83
C SER A 56 7.95 -7.46 9.34
N VAL A 57 7.23 -8.16 8.48
CA VAL A 57 6.44 -9.35 8.83
C VAL A 57 6.83 -10.52 7.95
N ASP A 58 6.97 -11.70 8.54
CA ASP A 58 7.26 -12.93 7.81
C ASP A 58 5.98 -13.73 7.47
N ALA A 59 6.15 -14.78 6.67
CA ALA A 59 5.07 -15.62 6.18
C ALA A 59 4.26 -16.34 7.30
N TYR A 60 4.74 -16.34 8.53
CA TYR A 60 4.03 -16.87 9.70
C TYR A 60 3.32 -15.79 10.52
N GLY A 61 3.35 -14.53 10.06
CA GLY A 61 2.75 -13.41 10.75
C GLY A 61 3.54 -12.91 11.97
N ARG A 62 4.78 -13.37 12.15
CA ARG A 62 5.69 -12.78 13.13
C ARG A 62 6.24 -11.49 12.58
N PHE A 63 6.12 -10.42 13.35
CA PHE A 63 6.66 -9.14 12.94
C PHE A 63 7.73 -8.63 13.91
N ILE A 64 8.62 -7.82 13.34
CA ILE A 64 9.73 -7.19 14.03
C ILE A 64 9.69 -5.71 13.70
N VAL A 65 9.78 -4.88 14.73
CA VAL A 65 9.90 -3.42 14.57
C VAL A 65 11.32 -3.02 14.92
N THR A 66 11.97 -2.35 13.99
CA THR A 66 13.36 -1.89 14.10
C THR A 66 13.41 -0.38 14.02
N SER A 67 14.10 0.26 14.93
CA SER A 67 14.41 1.70 14.82
C SER A 67 15.48 1.92 13.76
N LEU A 68 15.23 2.84 12.84
CA LEU A 68 16.18 3.28 11.82
C LEU A 68 16.96 4.53 12.24
N ASN A 69 16.93 4.90 13.51
CA ASN A 69 17.74 6.00 14.02
C ASN A 69 19.23 5.63 13.94
N SER A 70 20.03 6.53 13.39
CA SER A 70 21.45 6.32 13.07
C SER A 70 22.34 6.00 14.28
N ASP A 71 21.93 6.42 15.48
CA ASP A 71 22.77 6.31 16.66
C ASP A 71 22.63 5.01 17.43
N ILE A 72 21.53 4.29 17.25
CA ILE A 72 21.29 2.99 17.92
C ILE A 72 20.53 2.05 16.95
N PRO A 73 21.22 1.35 16.04
CA PRO A 73 20.57 0.32 15.25
C PRO A 73 20.21 -0.85 16.16
N GLY A 74 18.93 -1.15 16.26
CA GLY A 74 18.46 -2.29 17.03
C GLY A 74 16.97 -2.55 16.88
N SER A 75 16.56 -3.80 17.05
CA SER A 75 15.14 -4.13 17.08
C SER A 75 14.51 -3.53 18.33
N SER A 76 13.43 -2.79 18.15
CA SER A 76 12.68 -2.20 19.25
C SER A 76 11.82 -3.24 19.96
N TYR A 77 11.10 -4.06 19.20
CA TYR A 77 10.29 -5.17 19.73
C TYR A 77 9.91 -6.18 18.64
N THR A 78 9.49 -7.34 19.10
CA THR A 78 9.03 -8.45 18.26
C THR A 78 7.73 -9.01 18.81
N ALA A 79 6.75 -9.25 17.96
CA ALA A 79 5.54 -9.96 18.32
C ALA A 79 5.14 -10.95 17.22
N GLY A 80 4.23 -11.85 17.56
CA GLY A 80 3.72 -12.83 16.62
C GLY A 80 2.45 -13.49 17.13
N PRO A 81 1.74 -14.20 16.27
CA PRO A 81 0.50 -14.86 16.63
C PRO A 81 0.76 -15.99 17.63
N ARG A 82 -0.16 -16.14 18.57
CA ARG A 82 -0.11 -17.23 19.56
C ARG A 82 -0.48 -18.58 18.97
N ASP A 83 -1.20 -18.57 17.86
CA ASP A 83 -1.76 -19.74 17.18
C ASP A 83 -1.10 -20.04 15.84
N ALA A 84 0.14 -19.58 15.62
CA ALA A 84 0.88 -19.91 14.42
C ALA A 84 1.05 -21.43 14.30
N GLY A 85 0.43 -21.99 13.28
CA GLY A 85 0.42 -23.43 13.04
C GLY A 85 1.58 -23.92 12.17
N VAL A 86 1.87 -25.21 12.28
CA VAL A 86 2.79 -25.89 11.35
C VAL A 86 2.16 -25.88 9.95
N GLY A 87 2.91 -25.43 8.94
CA GLY A 87 2.42 -25.33 7.55
C GLY A 87 1.74 -24.01 7.21
N GLU A 88 1.59 -23.10 8.16
CA GLU A 88 1.35 -21.70 7.85
C GLU A 88 2.56 -21.23 7.04
N GLY A 89 2.42 -20.30 6.18
CA GLY A 89 3.50 -19.85 5.27
C GLY A 89 2.85 -19.29 4.02
N TRP A 90 2.02 -18.30 4.20
CA TRP A 90 1.26 -17.65 3.16
C TRP A 90 1.53 -16.15 3.21
N TRP A 91 0.83 -15.39 2.37
CA TRP A 91 0.89 -13.94 2.42
C TRP A 91 0.63 -13.39 3.83
N ALA A 92 1.48 -12.48 4.25
CA ALA A 92 1.31 -11.67 5.43
C ALA A 92 1.61 -10.20 5.08
N GLY A 93 0.81 -9.29 5.62
CA GLY A 93 1.01 -7.86 5.45
C GLY A 93 1.00 -7.15 6.79
N ILE A 94 1.68 -6.02 6.87
CA ILE A 94 1.74 -5.19 8.07
C ILE A 94 1.40 -3.74 7.70
N VAL A 95 0.62 -3.08 8.56
CA VAL A 95 0.37 -1.64 8.48
C VAL A 95 0.37 -1.03 9.87
N PHE A 96 0.96 0.14 9.99
CA PHE A 96 0.90 0.94 11.21
C PHE A 96 -0.24 1.96 11.14
N ASN A 97 -0.75 2.29 12.31
CA ASN A 97 -1.67 3.40 12.45
C ASN A 97 -0.90 4.71 12.58
N ARG A 98 -1.15 5.66 11.70
CA ARG A 98 -0.46 6.96 11.71
C ARG A 98 -0.84 7.84 12.90
N ASN A 99 -2.10 7.76 13.34
CA ASN A 99 -2.59 8.55 14.48
C ASN A 99 -2.15 7.94 15.82
N VAL A 100 -1.88 6.62 15.83
CA VAL A 100 -1.43 5.89 17.02
C VAL A 100 -0.26 4.98 16.58
N PRO A 101 0.98 5.49 16.52
CA PRO A 101 2.14 4.79 15.96
C PRO A 101 2.49 3.46 16.66
N SER A 102 2.03 3.26 17.89
CA SER A 102 2.19 1.99 18.60
C SER A 102 1.26 0.89 18.11
N LEU A 103 0.19 1.26 17.38
CA LEU A 103 -0.83 0.33 16.91
C LEU A 103 -0.46 -0.18 15.52
N ALA A 104 -0.35 -1.50 15.40
CA ALA A 104 -0.09 -2.19 14.15
C ALA A 104 -1.18 -3.24 13.86
N ALA A 105 -1.48 -3.45 12.59
CA ALA A 105 -2.33 -4.55 12.14
C ALA A 105 -1.52 -5.47 11.21
N VAL A 106 -1.60 -6.77 11.47
CA VAL A 106 -0.89 -7.82 10.74
C VAL A 106 -1.90 -8.75 10.09
N GLY A 107 -1.98 -8.71 8.76
CA GLY A 107 -2.81 -9.63 7.98
C GLY A 107 -2.12 -10.98 7.83
N ARG A 108 -2.87 -12.08 8.02
CA ARG A 108 -2.40 -13.46 7.87
C ARG A 108 -3.31 -14.19 6.90
N GLY A 109 -2.84 -14.37 5.67
CA GLY A 109 -3.60 -14.99 4.60
C GLY A 109 -4.06 -16.40 4.96
N PHE A 110 -3.17 -17.26 5.41
CA PHE A 110 -3.49 -18.64 5.77
C PHE A 110 -4.56 -18.75 6.87
N ALA A 111 -4.42 -17.96 7.93
CA ALA A 111 -5.32 -17.99 9.07
C ALA A 111 -6.66 -17.29 8.84
N LYS A 112 -6.84 -16.60 7.70
CA LYS A 112 -7.98 -15.71 7.42
C LYS A 112 -8.24 -14.76 8.58
N ALA A 113 -7.21 -14.07 8.99
CA ALA A 113 -7.25 -13.22 10.16
C ALA A 113 -6.40 -11.96 9.99
N VAL A 114 -6.75 -10.94 10.76
CA VAL A 114 -5.91 -9.78 10.99
C VAL A 114 -5.73 -9.65 12.49
N ASP A 115 -4.49 -9.75 12.94
CA ASP A 115 -4.12 -9.55 14.33
C ASP A 115 -3.74 -8.08 14.56
N VAL A 116 -4.29 -7.47 15.59
CA VAL A 116 -4.01 -6.09 15.98
C VAL A 116 -3.16 -6.10 17.24
N TYR A 117 -2.11 -5.30 17.21
CA TYR A 117 -1.13 -5.19 18.30
C TYR A 117 -0.95 -3.74 18.73
N ASP A 118 -0.78 -3.51 20.03
CA ASP A 118 -0.23 -2.27 20.57
C ASP A 118 1.21 -2.59 21.03
N LYS A 119 2.19 -2.13 20.26
CA LYS A 119 3.58 -2.60 20.34
C LYS A 119 3.66 -4.13 20.22
N ASP A 120 4.17 -4.80 21.25
CA ASP A 120 4.29 -6.25 21.32
C ASP A 120 3.06 -6.95 21.92
N MET A 121 2.09 -6.18 22.43
CA MET A 121 0.89 -6.72 23.07
C MET A 121 -0.19 -7.00 22.03
N HIS A 122 -0.63 -8.25 21.92
CA HIS A 122 -1.79 -8.61 21.11
C HIS A 122 -3.08 -8.04 21.73
N VAL A 123 -3.75 -7.16 20.98
CA VAL A 123 -5.01 -6.52 21.40
C VAL A 123 -6.21 -7.34 20.95
N ARG A 124 -6.24 -7.74 19.66
CA ARG A 124 -7.42 -8.36 19.08
C ARG A 124 -7.08 -9.13 17.80
N THR A 125 -7.85 -10.19 17.51
CA THR A 125 -7.89 -10.86 16.22
C THR A 125 -9.21 -10.60 15.53
N LEU A 126 -9.16 -10.10 14.29
CA LEU A 126 -10.29 -9.93 13.39
C LEU A 126 -10.35 -11.13 12.45
N ARG A 127 -11.49 -11.84 12.42
CA ARG A 127 -11.67 -13.02 11.56
C ARG A 127 -12.31 -12.62 10.24
N THR A 128 -11.55 -12.70 9.16
CA THR A 128 -12.02 -12.43 7.80
C THR A 128 -12.78 -13.63 7.23
N LEU A 129 -13.63 -13.40 6.24
CA LEU A 129 -14.35 -14.50 5.57
C LEU A 129 -13.47 -15.21 4.55
N GLN A 130 -12.63 -14.43 3.87
CA GLN A 130 -11.69 -14.93 2.87
C GLN A 130 -10.26 -14.56 3.27
N HIS A 131 -9.30 -14.98 2.46
CA HIS A 131 -7.90 -14.65 2.69
C HIS A 131 -7.70 -13.13 2.55
N PRO A 132 -7.20 -12.43 3.56
CA PRO A 132 -6.80 -11.04 3.42
C PRO A 132 -5.65 -10.92 2.41
N THR A 133 -5.70 -9.88 1.60
CA THR A 133 -4.73 -9.63 0.52
C THR A 133 -4.05 -8.27 0.65
N CYS A 134 -4.72 -7.30 1.25
CA CYS A 134 -4.15 -6.00 1.60
C CYS A 134 -4.95 -5.37 2.74
N LEU A 135 -4.33 -4.43 3.47
CA LEU A 135 -4.97 -3.76 4.61
C LEU A 135 -4.42 -2.34 4.77
N THR A 136 -5.26 -1.45 5.29
CA THR A 136 -4.86 -0.08 5.64
C THR A 136 -5.73 0.48 6.76
N PHE A 137 -5.15 1.27 7.66
CA PHE A 137 -5.93 2.11 8.55
C PHE A 137 -6.53 3.28 7.77
N LEU A 138 -7.81 3.55 7.99
CA LEU A 138 -8.45 4.69 7.36
C LEU A 138 -8.04 5.98 8.06
N GLN A 139 -7.80 7.00 7.26
CA GLN A 139 -7.34 8.31 7.66
C GLN A 139 -8.30 9.39 7.13
N GLY A 140 -8.13 10.60 7.61
CA GLY A 140 -8.92 11.75 7.18
C GLY A 140 -9.97 12.18 8.22
N PRO A 141 -10.67 13.29 7.98
CA PRO A 141 -11.53 13.94 8.96
C PRO A 141 -12.66 13.07 9.53
N LEU A 142 -13.05 12.03 8.78
CA LEU A 142 -14.09 11.07 9.21
C LEU A 142 -13.54 9.95 10.13
N PHE A 143 -12.23 9.80 10.21
CA PHE A 143 -11.55 8.66 10.84
C PHE A 143 -10.50 9.09 11.86
N ASP A 144 -10.67 10.26 12.48
CA ASP A 144 -9.69 10.86 13.42
C ASP A 144 -9.29 9.96 14.58
N SER A 145 -10.15 9.03 14.99
CA SER A 145 -9.84 8.07 16.06
C SER A 145 -8.76 7.04 15.69
N GLY A 146 -8.42 6.91 14.40
CA GLY A 146 -7.45 5.91 13.93
C GLY A 146 -7.85 4.46 14.22
N THR A 147 -9.11 4.19 14.55
CA THR A 147 -9.58 2.86 14.98
C THR A 147 -10.28 2.07 13.89
N ILE A 148 -10.36 2.63 12.69
CA ILE A 148 -11.02 1.99 11.55
C ILE A 148 -9.99 1.38 10.63
N LEU A 149 -10.11 0.07 10.40
CA LEU A 149 -9.26 -0.69 9.50
C LEU A 149 -10.08 -1.15 8.29
N ALA A 150 -9.52 -0.99 7.11
CA ALA A 150 -10.06 -1.54 5.87
C ALA A 150 -9.19 -2.70 5.41
N VAL A 151 -9.82 -3.79 4.99
CA VAL A 151 -9.15 -5.04 4.57
C VAL A 151 -9.77 -5.53 3.27
N THR A 152 -8.94 -5.81 2.27
CA THR A 152 -9.36 -6.55 1.09
C THR A 152 -9.25 -8.04 1.35
N GLU A 153 -10.32 -8.78 1.05
CA GLU A 153 -10.41 -10.22 1.27
C GLU A 153 -11.12 -10.88 0.06
N GLY A 154 -10.36 -11.52 -0.82
CA GLY A 154 -10.88 -11.98 -2.11
C GLY A 154 -11.50 -10.82 -2.90
N PRO A 155 -12.75 -10.93 -3.40
CA PRO A 155 -13.42 -9.85 -4.13
C PRO A 155 -14.04 -8.77 -3.23
N GLN A 156 -13.89 -8.86 -1.91
CA GLN A 156 -14.58 -8.02 -0.95
C GLN A 156 -13.65 -7.01 -0.31
N LEU A 157 -14.22 -5.85 0.01
CA LEU A 157 -13.68 -4.88 0.94
C LEU A 157 -14.47 -4.98 2.25
N SER A 158 -13.80 -5.20 3.36
CA SER A 158 -14.36 -5.23 4.70
C SER A 158 -13.82 -4.09 5.56
N ILE A 159 -14.71 -3.46 6.32
CA ILE A 159 -14.40 -2.35 7.21
C ILE A 159 -14.62 -2.79 8.65
N TRP A 160 -13.63 -2.50 9.48
CA TRP A 160 -13.58 -2.95 10.85
C TRP A 160 -13.37 -1.76 11.80
N ASP A 161 -14.25 -1.65 12.81
CA ASP A 161 -14.07 -0.70 13.91
C ASP A 161 -13.50 -1.45 15.13
N LEU A 162 -12.28 -1.13 15.50
CA LEU A 162 -11.58 -1.78 16.61
C LEU A 162 -12.25 -1.53 17.98
N ARG A 163 -13.09 -0.52 18.10
CA ARG A 163 -13.84 -0.21 19.34
C ARG A 163 -15.05 -1.10 19.52
N GLN A 164 -15.60 -1.65 18.44
CA GLN A 164 -16.82 -2.45 18.48
C GLN A 164 -16.51 -3.92 18.79
N ALA A 165 -17.27 -4.50 19.71
CA ALA A 165 -17.21 -5.92 20.02
C ALA A 165 -18.17 -6.75 19.16
N GLU A 166 -19.29 -6.15 18.77
CA GLU A 166 -20.33 -6.81 17.97
C GLU A 166 -19.78 -7.26 16.60
N ARG A 167 -20.26 -8.40 16.11
CA ARG A 167 -19.80 -9.00 14.83
C ARG A 167 -18.28 -9.09 14.68
N GLY A 168 -17.56 -9.21 15.80
CA GLY A 168 -16.11 -9.22 15.81
C GLY A 168 -15.46 -7.88 15.43
N GLY A 169 -16.22 -6.78 15.34
CA GLY A 169 -15.77 -5.45 14.92
C GLY A 169 -16.00 -5.15 13.43
N CYS A 170 -16.53 -6.09 12.65
CA CYS A 170 -16.85 -5.84 11.24
C CYS A 170 -18.13 -4.99 11.14
N VAL A 171 -17.98 -3.76 10.64
CA VAL A 171 -19.10 -2.81 10.50
C VAL A 171 -19.69 -2.82 9.10
N GLN A 172 -18.90 -3.14 8.08
CA GLN A 172 -19.35 -3.15 6.70
C GLN A 172 -18.58 -4.18 5.87
N ARG A 173 -19.25 -4.78 4.88
CA ARG A 173 -18.67 -5.55 3.79
C ARG A 173 -19.34 -5.18 2.48
N MET A 174 -18.55 -5.06 1.43
CA MET A 174 -19.04 -4.76 0.10
C MET A 174 -18.20 -5.46 -0.97
N LEU A 175 -18.80 -5.71 -2.11
CA LEU A 175 -18.07 -6.19 -3.28
C LEU A 175 -17.28 -5.03 -3.86
N GLY A 176 -15.98 -5.22 -4.00
CA GLY A 176 -15.06 -4.31 -4.68
C GLY A 176 -14.64 -4.84 -6.06
N ALA A 177 -14.93 -6.12 -6.36
CA ALA A 177 -14.72 -6.74 -7.64
C ALA A 177 -16.05 -7.29 -8.17
N PHE A 178 -16.35 -7.07 -9.46
CA PHE A 178 -17.65 -7.45 -10.06
C PHE A 178 -17.68 -8.88 -10.57
N THR A 179 -16.55 -9.38 -11.09
CA THR A 179 -16.43 -10.74 -11.60
C THR A 179 -16.17 -11.77 -10.51
N GLY A 180 -15.88 -11.30 -9.29
CA GLY A 180 -15.53 -12.15 -8.15
C GLY A 180 -14.03 -12.43 -8.04
N ASP A 181 -13.21 -11.75 -8.83
CA ASP A 181 -11.76 -11.85 -8.78
C ASP A 181 -11.17 -11.10 -7.56
N SER A 182 -9.94 -11.41 -7.20
CA SER A 182 -9.32 -10.84 -5.99
C SER A 182 -9.03 -9.36 -6.12
N LEU A 183 -9.25 -8.64 -5.02
CA LEU A 183 -8.69 -7.32 -4.76
C LEU A 183 -7.30 -7.51 -4.15
N ASN A 184 -6.28 -6.87 -4.73
CA ASN A 184 -4.89 -7.05 -4.31
C ASN A 184 -4.30 -5.77 -3.70
N ALA A 185 -4.97 -4.64 -3.88
CA ALA A 185 -4.48 -3.34 -3.44
C ALA A 185 -5.59 -2.50 -2.80
N ILE A 186 -5.22 -1.73 -1.79
CA ILE A 186 -6.06 -0.74 -1.13
C ILE A 186 -5.22 0.49 -0.79
N ALA A 187 -5.82 1.66 -0.96
CA ALA A 187 -5.24 2.93 -0.51
C ALA A 187 -6.30 3.81 0.14
N CYS A 188 -5.88 4.62 1.09
CA CYS A 188 -6.71 5.66 1.71
C CYS A 188 -6.10 7.03 1.43
N SER A 189 -6.92 7.99 0.98
CA SER A 189 -6.48 9.37 0.81
C SER A 189 -6.50 10.13 2.13
N SER A 190 -5.83 11.27 2.17
CA SER A 190 -5.89 12.22 3.30
C SER A 190 -7.31 12.75 3.58
N GLU A 191 -8.17 12.77 2.56
CA GLU A 191 -9.58 13.15 2.67
C GLU A 191 -10.51 11.99 3.12
N GLY A 192 -9.97 10.78 3.26
CA GLY A 192 -10.69 9.59 3.68
C GLY A 192 -11.30 8.76 2.55
N LEU A 193 -11.06 9.11 1.27
CA LEU A 193 -11.48 8.26 0.16
C LEU A 193 -10.71 6.93 0.19
N VAL A 194 -11.38 5.85 -0.17
CA VAL A 194 -10.78 4.51 -0.21
C VAL A 194 -10.76 4.01 -1.64
N ALA A 195 -9.57 3.73 -2.17
CA ALA A 195 -9.39 3.11 -3.47
C ALA A 195 -9.07 1.63 -3.33
N VAL A 196 -9.65 0.78 -4.18
CA VAL A 196 -9.35 -0.64 -4.27
C VAL A 196 -9.10 -1.05 -5.71
N GLY A 197 -8.25 -2.05 -5.91
CA GLY A 197 -7.94 -2.60 -7.22
C GLY A 197 -7.40 -4.01 -7.12
N GLY A 198 -7.38 -4.74 -8.24
CA GLY A 198 -6.91 -6.12 -8.25
C GLY A 198 -6.93 -6.78 -9.62
N ALA A 199 -7.25 -8.06 -9.67
CA ALA A 199 -7.17 -8.91 -10.85
C ALA A 199 -8.07 -8.46 -12.01
N GLU A 200 -9.18 -7.79 -11.77
CA GLU A 200 -10.05 -7.22 -12.80
C GLU A 200 -9.43 -6.05 -13.58
N ARG A 201 -8.27 -5.53 -13.16
CA ARG A 201 -7.63 -4.34 -13.75
C ARG A 201 -8.53 -3.10 -13.69
N VAL A 202 -9.27 -3.01 -12.60
CA VAL A 202 -10.19 -1.91 -12.31
C VAL A 202 -9.75 -1.25 -11.03
N VAL A 203 -9.66 0.07 -11.03
CA VAL A 203 -9.54 0.88 -9.83
C VAL A 203 -10.91 1.45 -9.50
N MET A 204 -11.36 1.23 -8.28
CA MET A 204 -12.61 1.75 -7.77
C MET A 204 -12.35 2.63 -6.57
N VAL A 205 -12.84 3.86 -6.60
CA VAL A 205 -12.76 4.80 -5.48
C VAL A 205 -14.12 4.85 -4.79
N MET A 206 -14.12 4.55 -3.50
CA MET A 206 -15.32 4.46 -2.67
C MET A 206 -15.53 5.74 -1.87
N ASP A 207 -16.79 6.15 -1.75
CA ASP A 207 -17.22 7.17 -0.80
C ASP A 207 -17.40 6.53 0.59
N PRO A 208 -16.61 6.91 1.61
CA PRO A 208 -16.66 6.27 2.91
C PRO A 208 -17.93 6.59 3.70
N LEU A 209 -18.67 7.63 3.34
CA LEU A 209 -19.94 7.95 3.99
C LEU A 209 -21.05 6.98 3.60
N LYS A 210 -21.04 6.50 2.37
CA LYS A 210 -22.09 5.65 1.81
C LYS A 210 -21.58 4.25 1.44
N TRP A 211 -20.27 4.08 1.38
CA TRP A 211 -19.59 2.88 0.88
C TRP A 211 -20.07 2.49 -0.53
N THR A 212 -20.30 3.50 -1.36
CA THR A 212 -20.68 3.33 -2.76
C THR A 212 -19.54 3.77 -3.67
N PRO A 213 -19.39 3.16 -4.85
CA PRO A 213 -18.40 3.59 -5.82
C PRO A 213 -18.66 5.05 -6.23
N ARG A 214 -17.67 5.91 -6.06
CA ARG A 214 -17.67 7.30 -6.51
C ARG A 214 -17.09 7.43 -7.90
N SER A 215 -16.11 6.60 -8.22
CA SER A 215 -15.58 6.49 -9.57
C SER A 215 -15.09 5.07 -9.85
N ARG A 216 -14.98 4.74 -11.13
CA ARG A 216 -14.50 3.46 -11.61
C ARG A 216 -13.62 3.67 -12.83
N TRP A 217 -12.39 3.17 -12.76
CA TRP A 217 -11.44 3.21 -13.84
C TRP A 217 -11.13 1.79 -14.32
N THR A 218 -11.62 1.45 -15.51
CA THR A 218 -11.44 0.13 -16.14
C THR A 218 -10.25 0.13 -17.08
N GLY A 219 -9.52 -0.99 -17.11
CA GLY A 219 -8.38 -1.15 -18.02
C GLY A 219 -7.25 -0.16 -17.77
N CYS A 220 -7.05 0.22 -16.53
CA CYS A 220 -6.00 1.17 -16.11
C CYS A 220 -4.59 0.64 -16.40
N LEU A 221 -4.40 -0.67 -16.31
CA LEU A 221 -3.15 -1.37 -16.60
C LEU A 221 -3.43 -2.56 -17.53
N LYS A 222 -2.38 -3.06 -18.15
CA LYS A 222 -2.42 -4.26 -18.99
C LYS A 222 -2.64 -5.53 -18.17
N TYR A 223 -2.08 -5.59 -16.97
CA TYR A 223 -2.19 -6.71 -16.03
C TYR A 223 -2.86 -6.29 -14.72
N GLU A 224 -2.88 -7.18 -13.74
CA GLU A 224 -3.48 -6.96 -12.44
C GLU A 224 -2.89 -5.74 -11.72
N VAL A 225 -3.74 -5.02 -11.00
CA VAL A 225 -3.34 -3.96 -10.09
C VAL A 225 -2.80 -4.62 -8.81
N THR A 226 -1.56 -4.31 -8.46
CA THR A 226 -0.92 -4.81 -7.24
C THR A 226 -0.66 -3.73 -6.20
N GLY A 227 -0.77 -2.45 -6.59
CA GLY A 227 -0.64 -1.36 -5.65
C GLY A 227 -1.32 -0.08 -6.11
N LEU A 228 -1.71 0.69 -5.12
CA LEU A 228 -2.42 1.96 -5.25
C LEU A 228 -1.86 2.96 -4.24
N SER A 229 -1.75 4.22 -4.64
CA SER A 229 -1.43 5.33 -3.73
C SER A 229 -2.07 6.61 -4.22
N PHE A 230 -2.75 7.36 -3.36
CA PHE A 230 -3.17 8.70 -3.72
C PHE A 230 -1.98 9.65 -3.77
N SER A 231 -2.03 10.64 -4.66
CA SER A 231 -1.05 11.72 -4.66
C SER A 231 -1.15 12.52 -3.36
N ALA A 232 -0.01 12.93 -2.82
CA ALA A 232 0.07 13.80 -1.65
C ALA A 232 -0.03 15.28 -2.07
N VAL A 233 0.35 15.58 -3.31
CA VAL A 233 0.39 16.93 -3.86
C VAL A 233 -0.96 17.32 -4.46
N ASP A 234 -1.57 16.41 -5.24
CA ASP A 234 -2.90 16.62 -5.84
C ASP A 234 -3.87 15.49 -5.41
N PRO A 235 -4.81 15.77 -4.50
CA PRO A 235 -5.80 14.79 -4.06
C PRO A 235 -6.70 14.24 -5.17
N GLY A 236 -6.69 14.86 -6.34
CA GLY A 236 -7.42 14.42 -7.54
C GLY A 236 -6.72 13.28 -8.27
N LEU A 237 -5.44 13.00 -7.98
CA LEU A 237 -4.64 12.01 -8.68
C LEU A 237 -4.44 10.73 -7.85
N ILE A 238 -4.33 9.61 -8.57
CA ILE A 238 -4.00 8.30 -7.99
C ILE A 238 -2.91 7.61 -8.82
N TYR A 239 -1.92 7.07 -8.14
CA TYR A 239 -0.89 6.21 -8.69
C TYR A 239 -1.38 4.77 -8.69
N VAL A 240 -1.20 4.09 -9.81
CA VAL A 240 -1.58 2.69 -10.01
C VAL A 240 -0.40 1.95 -10.59
N HIS A 241 -0.01 0.86 -9.96
CA HIS A 241 1.00 -0.04 -10.48
C HIS A 241 0.53 -1.51 -10.41
N GLY A 242 1.15 -2.35 -11.20
CA GLY A 242 0.73 -3.73 -11.35
C GLY A 242 1.91 -4.69 -11.51
N LEU A 243 1.62 -5.89 -11.98
CA LEU A 243 2.62 -6.93 -12.25
C LEU A 243 3.55 -6.59 -13.42
N ASP A 244 3.18 -5.63 -14.25
CA ASP A 244 4.00 -5.19 -15.36
C ASP A 244 5.03 -4.12 -14.92
N TYR A 245 5.77 -3.60 -15.87
CA TYR A 245 6.81 -2.58 -15.67
C TYR A 245 6.26 -1.14 -15.67
N GLU A 246 4.95 -0.97 -15.65
CA GLU A 246 4.28 0.34 -15.80
C GLU A 246 3.73 0.86 -14.46
N VAL A 247 3.92 2.15 -14.22
CA VAL A 247 3.25 2.93 -13.19
C VAL A 247 2.49 4.04 -13.90
N VAL A 248 1.22 4.20 -13.58
CA VAL A 248 0.35 5.22 -14.16
C VAL A 248 -0.18 6.13 -13.07
N CYS A 249 -0.07 7.43 -13.26
CA CYS A 249 -0.73 8.44 -12.44
C CYS A 249 -1.85 9.09 -13.25
N ALA A 250 -3.05 9.11 -12.70
CA ALA A 250 -4.21 9.67 -13.41
C ALA A 250 -5.26 10.22 -12.45
N PRO A 251 -6.14 11.12 -12.95
CA PRO A 251 -7.29 11.60 -12.19
C PRO A 251 -8.20 10.42 -11.82
N TRP A 252 -8.50 10.25 -10.54
CA TRP A 252 -9.43 9.22 -10.09
C TRP A 252 -10.90 9.61 -10.38
N ASN A 253 -11.22 10.89 -10.49
CA ASN A 253 -12.57 11.38 -10.79
C ASN A 253 -12.69 11.82 -12.26
N ARG A 254 -12.82 10.87 -13.15
CA ARG A 254 -12.84 11.07 -14.61
C ARG A 254 -14.08 11.77 -15.14
N GLU A 255 -15.19 11.75 -14.40
CA GLU A 255 -16.39 12.47 -14.81
C GLU A 255 -16.16 13.98 -14.82
N LYS A 256 -15.31 14.50 -13.95
CA LYS A 256 -14.95 15.93 -13.90
C LYS A 256 -13.99 16.35 -15.02
N THR A 257 -13.27 15.44 -15.62
CA THR A 257 -12.22 15.73 -16.62
C THR A 257 -12.68 15.51 -18.06
N GLY A 258 -13.99 15.39 -18.32
CA GLY A 258 -14.52 15.27 -19.69
C GLY A 258 -14.25 13.94 -20.37
N GLY A 259 -13.94 12.89 -19.59
CA GLY A 259 -13.82 11.52 -20.12
C GLY A 259 -12.49 11.22 -20.85
N SER A 260 -11.48 12.10 -20.76
CA SER A 260 -10.15 11.80 -21.30
C SER A 260 -9.53 10.60 -20.57
N ASN A 261 -9.11 9.61 -21.33
CA ASN A 261 -8.41 8.44 -20.82
C ASN A 261 -6.91 8.65 -20.70
N THR A 262 -6.42 9.84 -20.97
CA THR A 262 -5.00 10.17 -20.88
C THR A 262 -4.56 10.17 -19.40
N PRO A 263 -3.54 9.39 -19.04
CA PRO A 263 -2.92 9.53 -17.72
C PRO A 263 -2.29 10.93 -17.60
N ALA A 264 -2.16 11.44 -16.38
CA ALA A 264 -1.39 12.64 -16.12
C ALA A 264 0.07 12.40 -16.50
N PHE A 265 0.61 11.25 -16.09
CA PHE A 265 1.87 10.70 -16.60
C PHE A 265 1.89 9.17 -16.45
N SER A 266 2.79 8.52 -17.19
CA SER A 266 3.14 7.14 -16.98
C SER A 266 4.66 6.98 -16.95
N PHE A 267 5.12 6.02 -16.15
CA PHE A 267 6.52 5.68 -16.02
C PHE A 267 6.69 4.18 -16.27
N ARG A 268 7.75 3.80 -16.95
CA ARG A 268 8.08 2.40 -17.21
C ARG A 268 9.48 2.07 -16.72
N GLY A 269 9.58 0.97 -15.98
CA GLY A 269 10.85 0.35 -15.64
C GLY A 269 11.43 -0.43 -16.84
N ASP A 270 12.62 -0.98 -16.64
CA ASP A 270 13.31 -1.84 -17.62
C ASP A 270 12.75 -3.27 -17.69
N SER A 271 12.08 -3.70 -16.62
CA SER A 271 11.45 -5.01 -16.51
C SER A 271 10.33 -4.98 -15.47
N ARG A 272 9.69 -6.12 -15.23
CA ARG A 272 8.58 -6.26 -14.27
C ARG A 272 8.98 -5.76 -12.87
N TRP A 273 8.06 -5.02 -12.24
CA TRP A 273 8.22 -4.60 -10.86
C TRP A 273 8.16 -5.78 -9.88
N LEU A 274 9.15 -5.89 -9.02
CA LEU A 274 9.12 -6.77 -7.85
C LEU A 274 8.58 -6.06 -6.62
N GLY A 275 8.72 -4.74 -6.57
CA GLY A 275 8.15 -3.89 -5.55
C GLY A 275 8.12 -2.45 -6.02
N PHE A 276 7.10 -1.73 -5.62
CA PHE A 276 6.93 -0.31 -5.87
C PHE A 276 6.13 0.30 -4.73
N ASP A 277 6.59 1.43 -4.23
CA ASP A 277 5.90 2.16 -3.18
C ASP A 277 6.09 3.67 -3.35
N LYS A 278 5.19 4.45 -2.78
CA LYS A 278 5.19 5.90 -2.78
C LYS A 278 5.13 6.44 -1.36
N CYS A 279 5.93 7.45 -1.07
CA CYS A 279 5.84 8.17 0.19
C CYS A 279 4.42 8.73 0.38
N CYS A 280 3.95 8.68 1.61
CA CYS A 280 2.61 9.11 1.94
C CYS A 280 2.44 10.64 1.98
N ASP A 281 3.51 11.36 2.31
CA ASP A 281 3.48 12.80 2.56
C ASP A 281 4.08 13.62 1.40
N SER A 282 4.58 12.93 0.38
CA SER A 282 5.10 13.53 -0.85
C SER A 282 4.91 12.58 -2.02
N ASP A 283 5.04 13.08 -3.24
CA ASP A 283 5.00 12.25 -4.44
C ASP A 283 6.41 11.74 -4.81
N LEU A 284 7.17 11.36 -3.78
CA LEU A 284 8.40 10.60 -3.89
C LEU A 284 8.05 9.11 -3.97
N PHE A 285 8.50 8.43 -4.99
CA PHE A 285 8.28 6.99 -5.17
C PHE A 285 9.60 6.24 -5.36
N ALA A 286 9.60 4.98 -5.03
CA ALA A 286 10.69 4.07 -5.29
C ALA A 286 10.17 2.69 -5.71
N GLY A 287 10.94 2.01 -6.56
CA GLY A 287 10.63 0.66 -6.98
C GLY A 287 11.86 -0.08 -7.44
N TRP A 288 11.79 -1.40 -7.46
CA TRP A 288 12.83 -2.24 -8.04
C TRP A 288 12.24 -3.27 -8.99
N SER A 289 13.00 -3.52 -10.03
CA SER A 289 12.61 -4.41 -11.12
C SER A 289 13.28 -5.78 -11.03
N GLU A 290 12.76 -6.73 -11.78
CA GLU A 290 13.32 -8.09 -11.91
C GLU A 290 14.76 -8.09 -12.48
N ALA A 291 15.12 -7.07 -13.25
CA ALA A 291 16.49 -6.87 -13.73
C ALA A 291 17.48 -6.39 -12.64
N GLY A 292 16.98 -6.10 -11.43
CA GLY A 292 17.77 -5.62 -10.31
C GLY A 292 18.01 -4.11 -10.30
N THR A 293 17.33 -3.36 -11.17
CA THR A 293 17.39 -1.90 -11.20
C THR A 293 16.51 -1.31 -10.11
N ILE A 294 17.01 -0.32 -9.39
CA ILE A 294 16.26 0.47 -8.41
C ILE A 294 15.97 1.82 -9.04
N TYR A 295 14.70 2.18 -9.02
CA TYR A 295 14.20 3.47 -9.48
C TYR A 295 13.76 4.30 -8.28
N ALA A 296 14.10 5.58 -8.29
CA ALA A 296 13.53 6.55 -7.36
C ALA A 296 13.21 7.82 -8.15
N GLY A 297 12.06 8.39 -7.88
CA GLY A 297 11.60 9.59 -8.57
C GLY A 297 10.73 10.46 -7.68
N HIS A 298 10.67 11.74 -8.01
CA HIS A 298 9.85 12.72 -7.32
C HIS A 298 9.04 13.50 -8.35
N VAL A 299 7.76 13.69 -8.08
CA VAL A 299 6.87 14.52 -8.89
C VAL A 299 6.61 15.82 -8.15
N ASP A 300 7.11 16.92 -8.71
CA ASP A 300 6.88 18.25 -8.16
C ASP A 300 5.50 18.78 -8.59
N GLY A 301 4.74 19.33 -7.65
CA GLY A 301 3.40 19.85 -7.90
C GLY A 301 3.33 21.09 -8.80
N ASN A 302 4.47 21.59 -9.29
CA ASN A 302 4.57 22.72 -10.20
C ASN A 302 4.75 22.32 -11.68
N ALA A 303 4.71 21.04 -12.02
CA ALA A 303 4.60 20.64 -13.40
C ALA A 303 3.19 21.05 -13.88
N ASP A 304 3.10 22.02 -14.76
CA ASP A 304 1.87 22.33 -15.50
C ASP A 304 1.48 21.06 -16.29
N LEU A 305 0.61 20.23 -15.69
CA LEU A 305 0.07 18.98 -16.24
C LEU A 305 -1.15 19.28 -17.14
#